data_665f9e18c58b6f941f244bdf709c39ad
#
_entry.id   665f9e18c58b6f941f244bdf709c39ad
#
_cell.length_a   1.000
_cell.length_b   1.000
_cell.length_c   1.000
_cell.angle_alpha   90.00
_cell.angle_beta   90.00
_cell.angle_gamma   90.00
#
_symmetry.space_group_name_H-M   'P 1'
#
loop_
_entity.id
_entity.type
_entity.pdbx_description
1 polymer ?
#
loop_
_entity_poly.entity_id
_entity_poly.type
_entity_poly.pdbx_seq_one_letter_code
_entity_poly.pdbx_strand_id
1 'polypeptide(L)'
;IIDKDTYQANYNLAKAQLESAKANLTKTERDYNRQKQLSAKNIASKATYDTAESAYLQAKAAVSQAQAQLDLAKIDLDNTEVKAYIDGYIGKTKVTVGNYVNASAEPLARVVQINPIRIAFSLTDKEFLEMQAVGDKNLNDFVVNIELADGGIFKEKLSKVFASNEINQGTATVAVYADINNDKGLLKPGAYVKMFITSANPKKGIVVPEVAVMQNDEVSQVYVVNSDNVAVLRNVTLGDAFGGQQVVLSGLKAGEKVIVSGQQNRMMRSGATVNIVEAK
;
A
#
# COMPACT_ATOMS: atom_id res chain seq x y z
N ILE A 1 4.71 24.66 16.13
CA ILE A 1 6.03 25.30 16.28
C ILE A 1 6.42 25.17 17.73
N ILE A 2 7.64 24.71 17.99
CA ILE A 2 8.29 24.71 19.30
C ILE A 2 8.93 26.09 19.51
N ASP A 3 9.09 26.52 20.77
CA ASP A 3 9.77 27.76 21.06
C ASP A 3 11.18 27.77 20.44
N LYS A 4 11.45 28.75 19.59
CA LYS A 4 12.66 28.82 18.77
C LYS A 4 13.68 29.86 19.23
N ASP A 5 13.37 30.66 20.24
CA ASP A 5 14.19 31.83 20.57
C ASP A 5 15.62 31.44 20.96
N THR A 6 15.78 30.42 21.79
CA THR A 6 17.09 29.88 22.17
C THR A 6 17.85 29.30 20.97
N TYR A 7 17.17 28.57 20.11
CA TYR A 7 17.77 27.96 18.90
C TYR A 7 18.18 29.02 17.90
N GLN A 8 17.37 30.08 17.72
CA GLN A 8 17.70 31.20 16.88
C GLN A 8 18.94 31.96 17.39
N ALA A 9 19.03 32.15 18.71
CA ALA A 9 20.21 32.77 19.32
C ALA A 9 21.48 31.94 19.08
N ASN A 10 21.42 30.62 19.26
CA ASN A 10 22.53 29.70 19.00
C ASN A 10 22.96 29.72 17.52
N TYR A 11 21.99 29.73 16.60
CA TYR A 11 22.28 29.86 15.17
C TYR A 11 23.00 31.17 14.84
N ASN A 12 22.55 32.28 15.41
CA ASN A 12 23.19 33.59 15.21
C ASN A 12 24.61 33.63 15.79
N LEU A 13 24.85 32.99 16.96
CA LEU A 13 26.16 32.86 17.56
C LEU A 13 27.12 32.05 16.65
N ALA A 14 26.69 30.89 16.19
CA ALA A 14 27.51 30.05 15.29
C ALA A 14 27.81 30.77 13.96
N LYS A 15 26.85 31.54 13.44
CA LYS A 15 27.04 32.36 12.25
C LYS A 15 28.14 33.44 12.46
N ALA A 16 28.10 34.11 13.58
CA ALA A 16 29.11 35.11 13.91
C ALA A 16 30.54 34.48 14.08
N GLN A 17 30.62 33.27 14.67
CA GLN A 17 31.85 32.52 14.77
C GLN A 17 32.41 32.15 13.39
N LEU A 18 31.56 31.71 12.45
CA LEU A 18 31.97 31.41 11.08
C LEU A 18 32.49 32.67 10.38
N GLU A 19 31.84 33.81 10.54
CA GLU A 19 32.29 35.10 9.96
C GLU A 19 33.68 35.49 10.51
N SER A 20 33.90 35.33 11.82
CA SER A 20 35.19 35.56 12.45
C SER A 20 36.28 34.65 11.90
N ALA A 21 35.97 33.32 11.75
CA ALA A 21 36.93 32.36 11.19
C ALA A 21 37.26 32.68 9.72
N LYS A 22 36.28 33.11 8.91
CA LYS A 22 36.50 33.57 7.53
C LYS A 22 37.37 34.83 7.44
N ALA A 23 37.16 35.78 8.34
CA ALA A 23 38.00 37.00 8.40
C ALA A 23 39.45 36.63 8.72
N ASN A 24 39.69 35.69 9.68
CA ASN A 24 41.02 35.20 10.01
C ASN A 24 41.66 34.42 8.84
N LEU A 25 40.87 33.58 8.13
CA LEU A 25 41.33 32.89 6.92
C LEU A 25 41.80 33.88 5.86
N THR A 26 41.04 34.94 5.60
CA THR A 26 41.37 35.97 4.62
C THR A 26 42.68 36.68 4.99
N LYS A 27 42.90 36.96 6.28
CA LYS A 27 44.17 37.53 6.78
C LYS A 27 45.34 36.58 6.53
N THR A 28 45.24 35.34 6.99
CA THR A 28 46.33 34.35 6.89
C THR A 28 46.64 33.98 5.44
N GLU A 29 45.62 33.94 4.58
CA GLU A 29 45.79 33.68 3.14
C GLU A 29 46.57 34.81 2.46
N ARG A 30 46.32 36.09 2.80
CA ARG A 30 47.08 37.22 2.28
C ARG A 30 48.54 37.16 2.75
N ASP A 31 48.79 36.78 4.01
CA ASP A 31 50.12 36.66 4.57
C ASP A 31 50.87 35.49 3.93
N TYR A 32 50.23 34.32 3.78
CA TYR A 32 50.79 33.18 3.07
C TYR A 32 51.17 33.54 1.62
N ASN A 33 50.27 34.14 0.87
CA ASN A 33 50.53 34.54 -0.52
C ASN A 33 51.68 35.55 -0.64
N ARG A 34 51.81 36.45 0.32
CA ARG A 34 52.91 37.43 0.40
C ARG A 34 54.25 36.68 0.64
N GLN A 35 54.30 35.77 1.63
CA GLN A 35 55.51 35.01 1.95
C GLN A 35 55.89 34.08 0.80
N LYS A 36 54.94 33.49 0.14
CA LYS A 36 55.16 32.65 -1.06
C LYS A 36 55.86 33.41 -2.18
N GLN A 37 55.42 34.65 -2.44
CA GLN A 37 56.05 35.52 -3.48
C GLN A 37 57.44 35.95 -3.07
N LEU A 38 57.67 36.25 -1.80
CA LEU A 38 59.00 36.67 -1.27
C LEU A 38 59.98 35.50 -1.24
N SER A 39 59.51 34.31 -0.88
CA SER A 39 60.32 33.08 -0.90
C SER A 39 60.72 32.69 -2.33
N ALA A 40 59.83 32.79 -3.28
CA ALA A 40 60.13 32.56 -4.71
C ALA A 40 61.18 33.50 -5.29
N LYS A 41 61.36 34.68 -4.67
CA LYS A 41 62.41 35.68 -5.00
C LYS A 41 63.63 35.54 -4.12
N ASN A 42 63.77 34.48 -3.26
CA ASN A 42 64.82 34.28 -2.28
C ASN A 42 64.98 35.44 -1.26
N ILE A 43 63.90 36.21 -0.96
CA ILE A 43 63.89 37.33 -0.02
C ILE A 43 63.46 36.88 1.36
N ALA A 44 62.52 35.89 1.45
CA ALA A 44 62.05 35.32 2.71
C ALA A 44 62.73 33.97 3.01
N SER A 45 62.93 33.68 4.30
CA SER A 45 63.44 32.37 4.72
C SER A 45 62.38 31.27 4.52
N LYS A 46 62.83 30.03 4.29
CA LYS A 46 61.93 28.87 4.19
C LYS A 46 61.07 28.70 5.45
N ALA A 47 61.69 28.91 6.66
CA ALA A 47 60.97 28.82 7.92
C ALA A 47 59.80 29.82 8.03
N THR A 48 60.00 31.03 7.51
CA THR A 48 58.91 32.06 7.49
C THR A 48 57.76 31.67 6.55
N TYR A 49 58.10 31.09 5.41
CA TYR A 49 57.09 30.55 4.48
C TYR A 49 56.32 29.39 5.12
N ASP A 50 57.01 28.39 5.67
CA ASP A 50 56.41 27.21 6.30
C ASP A 50 55.48 27.61 7.47
N THR A 51 55.86 28.63 8.24
CA THR A 51 55.02 29.20 9.33
C THR A 51 53.74 29.84 8.77
N ALA A 52 53.85 30.63 7.70
CA ALA A 52 52.66 31.26 7.09
C ALA A 52 51.74 30.25 6.42
N GLU A 53 52.28 29.21 5.80
CA GLU A 53 51.51 28.08 5.25
C GLU A 53 50.74 27.32 6.31
N SER A 54 51.41 27.00 7.42
CA SER A 54 50.77 26.31 8.56
C SER A 54 49.64 27.16 9.16
N ALA A 55 49.85 28.47 9.33
CA ALA A 55 48.81 29.38 9.83
C ALA A 55 47.59 29.47 8.87
N TYR A 56 47.83 29.48 7.57
CA TYR A 56 46.78 29.46 6.55
C TYR A 56 45.98 28.14 6.63
N LEU A 57 46.65 26.98 6.69
CA LEU A 57 45.99 25.69 6.77
C LEU A 57 45.17 25.52 8.05
N GLN A 58 45.70 26.01 9.19
CA GLN A 58 44.94 26.05 10.46
C GLN A 58 43.71 26.94 10.37
N ALA A 59 43.80 28.14 9.77
CA ALA A 59 42.65 29.01 9.60
C ALA A 59 41.61 28.40 8.65
N LYS A 60 42.04 27.68 7.62
CA LYS A 60 41.16 26.94 6.72
C LYS A 60 40.38 25.83 7.45
N ALA A 61 41.09 25.08 8.32
CA ALA A 61 40.44 24.06 9.15
C ALA A 61 39.46 24.66 10.15
N ALA A 62 39.78 25.83 10.74
CA ALA A 62 38.90 26.56 11.65
C ALA A 62 37.60 27.04 10.96
N VAL A 63 37.66 27.45 9.70
CA VAL A 63 36.44 27.77 8.90
C VAL A 63 35.58 26.54 8.72
N SER A 64 36.16 25.38 8.37
CA SER A 64 35.42 24.13 8.23
C SER A 64 34.75 23.70 9.53
N GLN A 65 35.43 23.86 10.68
CA GLN A 65 34.89 23.59 11.99
C GLN A 65 33.71 24.53 12.32
N ALA A 66 33.87 25.82 12.10
CA ALA A 66 32.81 26.81 12.36
C ALA A 66 31.59 26.61 11.42
N GLN A 67 31.83 26.18 10.18
CA GLN A 67 30.74 25.81 9.25
C GLN A 67 29.95 24.64 9.78
N ALA A 68 30.60 23.58 10.25
CA ALA A 68 29.92 22.42 10.82
C ALA A 68 29.10 22.77 12.06
N GLN A 69 29.60 23.68 12.91
CA GLN A 69 28.83 24.18 14.05
C GLN A 69 27.59 24.98 13.63
N LEU A 70 27.71 25.82 12.59
CA LEU A 70 26.57 26.53 12.03
C LEU A 70 25.52 25.58 11.47
N ASP A 71 25.95 24.54 10.77
CA ASP A 71 25.04 23.55 10.18
C ASP A 71 24.28 22.78 11.27
N LEU A 72 24.95 22.41 12.36
CA LEU A 72 24.29 21.81 13.53
C LEU A 72 23.26 22.74 14.16
N ALA A 73 23.63 23.98 14.43
CA ALA A 73 22.71 24.98 15.00
C ALA A 73 21.51 25.26 14.07
N LYS A 74 21.73 25.20 12.75
CA LYS A 74 20.66 25.31 11.77
C LYS A 74 19.68 24.12 11.82
N ILE A 75 20.20 22.90 11.92
CA ILE A 75 19.36 21.68 12.04
C ILE A 75 18.49 21.77 13.30
N ASP A 76 19.07 22.20 14.42
CA ASP A 76 18.32 22.34 15.67
C ASP A 76 17.21 23.39 15.54
N LEU A 77 17.49 24.52 14.88
CA LEU A 77 16.50 25.55 14.61
C LEU A 77 15.40 25.07 13.65
N ASP A 78 15.75 24.38 12.58
CA ASP A 78 14.79 23.82 11.61
C ASP A 78 13.89 22.76 12.28
N ASN A 79 14.40 21.99 13.22
CA ASN A 79 13.63 20.99 13.99
C ASN A 79 12.60 21.60 14.95
N THR A 80 12.68 22.91 15.24
CA THR A 80 11.62 23.60 16.01
C THR A 80 10.32 23.73 15.21
N GLU A 81 10.39 23.61 13.89
CA GLU A 81 9.22 23.60 13.00
C GLU A 81 8.88 22.17 12.59
N VAL A 82 8.01 21.53 13.34
CA VAL A 82 7.58 20.16 13.06
C VAL A 82 6.66 20.13 11.84
N LYS A 83 7.11 19.47 10.77
CA LYS A 83 6.40 19.33 9.50
C LYS A 83 5.91 17.90 9.31
N ALA A 84 4.77 17.75 8.60
CA ALA A 84 4.35 16.45 8.13
C ALA A 84 5.22 16.02 6.94
N TYR A 85 5.69 14.77 6.95
CA TYR A 85 6.47 14.18 5.84
C TYR A 85 5.60 13.45 4.82
N ILE A 86 4.29 13.33 5.10
CA ILE A 86 3.31 12.71 4.23
C ILE A 86 2.10 13.63 4.06
N ASP A 87 1.48 13.56 2.90
CA ASP A 87 0.19 14.18 2.68
C ASP A 87 -0.90 13.37 3.40
N GLY A 88 -1.83 14.07 4.07
CA GLY A 88 -2.87 13.38 4.80
C GLY A 88 -3.66 14.28 5.74
N TYR A 89 -4.50 13.65 6.53
CA TYR A 89 -5.33 14.31 7.54
C TYR A 89 -4.67 14.23 8.90
N ILE A 90 -4.57 15.39 9.55
CA ILE A 90 -4.05 15.47 10.91
C ILE A 90 -5.17 15.15 11.90
N GLY A 91 -4.87 14.26 12.84
CA GLY A 91 -5.76 13.93 13.95
C GLY A 91 -5.71 14.97 15.08
N LYS A 92 -6.41 14.67 16.17
CA LYS A 92 -6.37 15.52 17.37
C LYS A 92 -4.93 15.63 17.90
N THR A 93 -4.50 16.85 18.22
CA THR A 93 -3.25 17.08 18.90
C THR A 93 -3.32 16.54 20.33
N LYS A 94 -2.25 15.86 20.76
CA LYS A 94 -2.15 15.30 22.12
C LYS A 94 -1.61 16.31 23.12
N VAL A 95 -0.90 17.31 22.63
CA VAL A 95 -0.26 18.35 23.44
C VAL A 95 -0.84 19.72 23.06
N THR A 96 -1.19 20.52 24.04
CA THR A 96 -1.70 21.88 23.86
C THR A 96 -0.56 22.90 23.89
N VAL A 97 -0.78 24.07 23.31
CA VAL A 97 0.19 25.18 23.34
C VAL A 97 0.49 25.54 24.78
N GLY A 98 1.75 25.80 25.07
CA GLY A 98 2.25 26.12 26.42
C GLY A 98 2.76 24.92 27.22
N ASN A 99 2.55 23.69 26.76
CA ASN A 99 3.13 22.52 27.42
C ASN A 99 4.57 22.27 26.96
N TYR A 100 5.38 21.80 27.87
CA TYR A 100 6.74 21.36 27.59
C TYR A 100 6.72 20.05 26.79
N VAL A 101 7.52 19.98 25.74
CA VAL A 101 7.71 18.80 24.89
C VAL A 101 9.19 18.40 24.88
N ASN A 102 9.46 17.10 24.87
CA ASN A 102 10.82 16.55 24.75
C ASN A 102 10.81 15.35 23.78
N ALA A 103 11.99 14.86 23.41
CA ALA A 103 12.17 13.78 22.46
C ALA A 103 11.56 12.43 22.93
N SER A 104 11.33 12.23 24.20
CA SER A 104 10.72 11.03 24.78
C SER A 104 9.21 11.18 24.99
N ALA A 105 8.62 12.34 24.65
CA ALA A 105 7.19 12.57 24.79
C ALA A 105 6.39 11.78 23.75
N GLU A 106 5.10 11.60 24.03
CA GLU A 106 4.16 11.08 23.04
C GLU A 106 4.15 11.93 21.76
N PRO A 107 3.80 11.33 20.60
CA PRO A 107 3.68 12.06 19.35
C PRO A 107 2.74 13.27 19.49
N LEU A 108 3.13 14.41 18.95
CA LEU A 108 2.34 15.65 19.02
C LEU A 108 0.97 15.51 18.35
N ALA A 109 0.97 14.85 17.19
CA ALA A 109 -0.23 14.53 16.42
C ALA A 109 0.05 13.33 15.52
N ARG A 110 -1.02 12.71 15.03
CA ARG A 110 -0.94 11.64 14.02
C ARG A 110 -1.45 12.18 12.69
N VAL A 111 -0.63 12.06 11.66
CA VAL A 111 -1.05 12.31 10.26
C VAL A 111 -1.32 10.97 9.60
N VAL A 112 -2.45 10.86 8.92
CA VAL A 112 -2.88 9.62 8.26
C VAL A 112 -3.23 9.93 6.81
N GLN A 113 -2.59 9.21 5.91
CA GLN A 113 -2.95 9.21 4.50
C GLN A 113 -4.20 8.36 4.31
N ILE A 114 -5.23 8.93 3.70
CA ILE A 114 -6.50 8.24 3.43
C ILE A 114 -6.76 8.02 1.93
N ASN A 115 -5.91 8.57 1.07
CA ASN A 115 -5.96 8.37 -0.37
C ASN A 115 -4.53 8.33 -0.94
N PRO A 116 -4.10 7.21 -1.56
CA PRO A 116 -4.81 5.93 -1.57
C PRO A 116 -4.94 5.34 -0.16
N ILE A 117 -5.97 4.53 0.07
CA ILE A 117 -6.14 3.78 1.31
C ILE A 117 -5.72 2.34 1.11
N ARG A 118 -5.06 1.76 2.11
CA ARG A 118 -4.63 0.37 2.09
C ARG A 118 -5.63 -0.52 2.79
N ILE A 119 -6.08 -1.57 2.08
CA ILE A 119 -6.88 -2.65 2.63
C ILE A 119 -5.94 -3.81 2.93
N ALA A 120 -6.11 -4.41 4.10
CA ALA A 120 -5.43 -5.63 4.49
C ALA A 120 -6.46 -6.75 4.62
N PHE A 121 -6.21 -7.88 4.00
CA PHE A 121 -7.03 -9.08 4.09
C PHE A 121 -6.13 -10.32 4.08
N SER A 122 -6.68 -11.46 4.49
CA SER A 122 -5.94 -12.72 4.54
C SER A 122 -6.60 -13.71 3.59
N LEU A 123 -5.78 -14.41 2.83
CA LEU A 123 -6.18 -15.54 1.98
C LEU A 123 -5.64 -16.82 2.58
N THR A 124 -6.38 -17.91 2.45
CA THR A 124 -5.83 -19.24 2.73
C THR A 124 -4.72 -19.56 1.73
N ASP A 125 -3.82 -20.46 2.09
CA ASP A 125 -2.72 -20.88 1.19
C ASP A 125 -3.26 -21.40 -0.16
N LYS A 126 -4.38 -22.14 -0.14
CA LYS A 126 -5.05 -22.61 -1.35
C LYS A 126 -5.55 -21.46 -2.24
N GLU A 127 -6.28 -20.51 -1.67
CA GLU A 127 -6.80 -19.33 -2.41
C GLU A 127 -5.67 -18.47 -2.96
N PHE A 128 -4.58 -18.35 -2.21
CA PHE A 128 -3.39 -17.62 -2.65
C PHE A 128 -2.73 -18.29 -3.85
N LEU A 129 -2.57 -19.62 -3.82
CA LEU A 129 -2.03 -20.38 -4.96
C LEU A 129 -2.95 -20.33 -6.18
N GLU A 130 -4.26 -20.42 -5.98
CA GLU A 130 -5.25 -20.26 -7.05
C GLU A 130 -5.17 -18.86 -7.68
N MET A 131 -5.04 -17.83 -6.85
CA MET A 131 -4.83 -16.45 -7.33
C MET A 131 -3.54 -16.30 -8.13
N GLN A 132 -2.45 -16.94 -7.69
CA GLN A 132 -1.18 -16.95 -8.43
C GLN A 132 -1.28 -17.76 -9.74
N ALA A 133 -1.99 -18.87 -9.74
CA ALA A 133 -2.17 -19.71 -10.93
C ALA A 133 -3.01 -19.03 -12.03
N VAL A 134 -3.94 -18.17 -11.65
CA VAL A 134 -4.67 -17.28 -12.58
C VAL A 134 -3.77 -16.17 -13.12
N GLY A 135 -2.64 -16.01 -12.59
CA GLY A 135 -1.80 -14.86 -12.41
C GLY A 135 -0.68 -14.59 -13.37
N ASP A 136 -0.69 -14.78 -14.61
CA ASP A 136 0.06 -13.91 -15.53
C ASP A 136 -0.77 -12.68 -15.95
N LYS A 137 -1.92 -12.53 -15.32
CA LYS A 137 -2.83 -11.41 -15.51
C LYS A 137 -2.65 -10.47 -14.31
N ASN A 138 -2.22 -9.26 -14.63
CA ASN A 138 -2.06 -8.19 -13.67
C ASN A 138 -3.18 -8.22 -12.63
N LEU A 139 -2.82 -8.20 -11.34
CA LEU A 139 -3.76 -8.05 -10.22
C LEU A 139 -4.69 -6.82 -10.37
N ASN A 140 -4.35 -5.93 -11.31
CA ASN A 140 -5.17 -4.81 -11.78
C ASN A 140 -6.44 -5.22 -12.56
N ASP A 141 -6.55 -6.50 -12.96
CA ASP A 141 -7.75 -7.03 -13.64
C ASP A 141 -8.86 -7.45 -12.66
N PHE A 142 -8.66 -7.23 -11.37
CA PHE A 142 -9.67 -7.47 -10.35
C PHE A 142 -10.36 -6.17 -9.95
N VAL A 143 -11.68 -6.24 -9.81
CA VAL A 143 -12.52 -5.19 -9.23
C VAL A 143 -12.86 -5.59 -7.81
N VAL A 144 -12.65 -4.65 -6.90
CA VAL A 144 -13.02 -4.82 -5.51
C VAL A 144 -14.35 -4.14 -5.27
N ASN A 145 -15.28 -4.91 -4.74
CA ASN A 145 -16.55 -4.41 -4.23
C ASN A 145 -16.48 -4.44 -2.70
N ILE A 146 -16.58 -3.28 -2.08
CA ILE A 146 -16.53 -3.12 -0.63
C ILE A 146 -17.92 -2.78 -0.16
N GLU A 147 -18.48 -3.61 0.73
CA GLU A 147 -19.73 -3.32 1.41
C GLU A 147 -19.45 -2.37 2.57
N LEU A 148 -20.03 -1.18 2.50
CA LEU A 148 -19.95 -0.17 3.54
C LEU A 148 -20.92 -0.48 4.68
N ALA A 149 -20.75 0.15 5.84
CA ALA A 149 -21.59 -0.06 7.01
C ALA A 149 -23.08 0.30 6.80
N ASP A 150 -23.39 1.13 5.81
CA ASP A 150 -24.73 1.52 5.41
C ASP A 150 -25.37 0.57 4.38
N GLY A 151 -24.67 -0.51 4.00
CA GLY A 151 -25.06 -1.44 2.95
C GLY A 151 -24.76 -0.95 1.53
N GLY A 152 -24.18 0.23 1.38
CA GLY A 152 -23.71 0.75 0.10
C GLY A 152 -22.53 -0.07 -0.44
N ILE A 153 -22.44 -0.19 -1.77
CA ILE A 153 -21.31 -0.87 -2.41
C ILE A 153 -20.38 0.15 -3.01
N PHE A 154 -19.16 0.18 -2.49
CA PHE A 154 -18.06 0.96 -3.03
C PHE A 154 -17.25 0.09 -3.99
N LYS A 155 -17.16 0.51 -5.27
CA LYS A 155 -16.47 -0.24 -6.34
C LYS A 155 -15.24 0.53 -6.77
N GLU A 156 -14.09 -0.08 -6.64
CA GLU A 156 -12.84 0.50 -7.12
C GLU A 156 -11.92 -0.57 -7.71
N LYS A 157 -10.97 -0.13 -8.53
CA LYS A 157 -9.90 -0.98 -9.04
C LYS A 157 -8.75 -1.01 -8.05
N LEU A 158 -8.11 -2.16 -7.95
CA LEU A 158 -6.86 -2.29 -7.22
C LEU A 158 -5.77 -1.53 -7.96
N SER A 159 -5.09 -0.62 -7.30
CA SER A 159 -3.99 0.14 -7.89
C SER A 159 -2.63 -0.52 -7.64
N LYS A 160 -2.46 -1.16 -6.48
CA LYS A 160 -1.23 -1.85 -6.10
C LYS A 160 -1.58 -2.99 -5.16
N VAL A 161 -1.18 -4.20 -5.51
CA VAL A 161 -1.39 -5.38 -4.67
C VAL A 161 -0.07 -6.06 -4.39
N PHE A 162 0.14 -6.44 -3.15
CA PHE A 162 1.29 -7.23 -2.74
C PHE A 162 0.92 -8.14 -1.56
N ALA A 163 1.51 -9.31 -1.55
CA ALA A 163 1.33 -10.28 -0.49
C ALA A 163 2.50 -10.23 0.50
N SER A 164 2.25 -10.66 1.72
CA SER A 164 3.32 -10.94 2.68
C SER A 164 4.23 -12.03 2.11
N ASN A 165 5.50 -11.96 2.47
CA ASN A 165 6.48 -13.01 2.18
C ASN A 165 6.45 -14.16 3.22
N GLU A 166 5.56 -14.07 4.21
CA GLU A 166 5.42 -15.04 5.29
C GLU A 166 3.97 -15.50 5.41
N ILE A 167 3.80 -16.79 5.69
CA ILE A 167 2.50 -17.40 6.04
C ILE A 167 2.33 -17.29 7.55
N ASN A 168 1.19 -16.84 8.00
CA ASN A 168 0.84 -16.88 9.41
C ASN A 168 0.59 -18.35 9.82
N GLN A 169 1.52 -18.92 10.60
CA GLN A 169 1.47 -20.33 11.00
C GLN A 169 0.25 -20.68 11.88
N GLY A 170 -0.28 -19.71 12.62
CA GLY A 170 -1.43 -19.92 13.50
C GLY A 170 -2.76 -20.06 12.74
N THR A 171 -2.88 -19.41 11.60
CA THR A 171 -4.11 -19.37 10.79
C THR A 171 -3.97 -20.01 9.41
N ALA A 172 -2.75 -20.42 9.03
CA ALA A 172 -2.41 -20.92 7.70
C ALA A 172 -2.88 -19.96 6.56
N THR A 173 -2.68 -18.65 6.78
CA THR A 173 -3.10 -17.60 5.83
C THR A 173 -1.94 -16.72 5.43
N VAL A 174 -2.02 -16.17 4.21
CA VAL A 174 -1.14 -15.15 3.66
C VAL A 174 -1.83 -13.79 3.78
N ALA A 175 -1.17 -12.82 4.38
CA ALA A 175 -1.68 -11.46 4.41
C ALA A 175 -1.47 -10.78 3.05
N VAL A 176 -2.51 -10.22 2.50
CA VAL A 176 -2.50 -9.48 1.23
C VAL A 176 -2.90 -8.04 1.49
N TYR A 177 -2.19 -7.14 0.85
CA TYR A 177 -2.41 -5.70 0.95
C TYR A 177 -2.75 -5.16 -0.43
N ALA A 178 -3.76 -4.32 -0.49
CA ALA A 178 -4.17 -3.67 -1.72
C ALA A 178 -4.40 -2.18 -1.49
N ASP A 179 -3.81 -1.35 -2.34
CA ASP A 179 -4.06 0.08 -2.34
C ASP A 179 -5.20 0.39 -3.31
N ILE A 180 -6.17 1.18 -2.87
CA ILE A 180 -7.32 1.62 -3.66
C ILE A 180 -7.50 3.14 -3.53
N ASN A 181 -8.07 3.76 -4.55
CA ASN A 181 -8.43 5.16 -4.49
C ASN A 181 -9.61 5.39 -3.54
N ASN A 182 -9.52 6.45 -2.75
CA ASN A 182 -10.55 6.83 -1.78
C ASN A 182 -10.82 8.34 -1.87
N ASP A 183 -11.01 8.84 -3.10
CA ASP A 183 -11.17 10.28 -3.37
C ASP A 183 -12.31 10.91 -2.58
N LYS A 184 -13.38 10.15 -2.34
CA LYS A 184 -14.54 10.61 -1.57
C LYS A 184 -14.35 10.52 -0.06
N GLY A 185 -13.24 9.94 0.44
CA GLY A 185 -12.95 9.79 1.86
C GLY A 185 -13.96 8.91 2.63
N LEU A 186 -14.66 8.02 1.95
CA LEU A 186 -15.69 7.15 2.53
C LEU A 186 -15.08 6.08 3.44
N LEU A 187 -13.92 5.57 3.07
CA LEU A 187 -13.19 4.60 3.88
C LEU A 187 -12.28 5.32 4.87
N LYS A 188 -12.29 4.86 6.11
CA LYS A 188 -11.42 5.39 7.16
C LYS A 188 -10.47 4.33 7.67
N PRO A 189 -9.20 4.67 7.94
CA PRO A 189 -8.25 3.73 8.53
C PRO A 189 -8.75 3.17 9.85
N GLY A 190 -8.61 1.85 10.02
CA GLY A 190 -9.08 1.12 11.19
C GLY A 190 -10.53 0.61 11.09
N ALA A 191 -11.24 0.89 10.01
CA ALA A 191 -12.56 0.32 9.78
C ALA A 191 -12.45 -1.13 9.28
N TYR A 192 -13.36 -1.98 9.75
CA TYR A 192 -13.58 -3.31 9.16
C TYR A 192 -14.57 -3.19 8.01
N VAL A 193 -14.23 -3.81 6.90
CA VAL A 193 -15.06 -3.82 5.70
C VAL A 193 -15.23 -5.25 5.19
N LYS A 194 -16.36 -5.53 4.58
CA LYS A 194 -16.59 -6.78 3.87
C LYS A 194 -16.24 -6.55 2.41
N MET A 195 -15.35 -7.36 1.89
CA MET A 195 -14.80 -7.18 0.56
C MET A 195 -15.09 -8.38 -0.31
N PHE A 196 -15.51 -8.12 -1.54
CA PHE A 196 -15.68 -9.13 -2.59
C PHE A 196 -14.74 -8.78 -3.74
N ILE A 197 -13.88 -9.71 -4.09
CA ILE A 197 -12.96 -9.57 -5.21
C ILE A 197 -13.58 -10.31 -6.40
N THR A 198 -13.80 -9.60 -7.49
CA THR A 198 -14.35 -10.17 -8.72
C THR A 198 -13.40 -9.89 -9.89
N SER A 199 -13.30 -10.83 -10.83
CA SER A 199 -12.56 -10.59 -12.06
C SER A 199 -13.24 -9.48 -12.87
N ALA A 200 -12.44 -8.54 -13.39
CA ALA A 200 -12.94 -7.52 -14.32
C ALA A 200 -13.44 -8.12 -15.64
N ASN A 201 -12.93 -9.30 -16.00
CA ASN A 201 -13.33 -10.06 -17.19
C ASN A 201 -13.88 -11.44 -16.78
N PRO A 202 -15.11 -11.50 -16.23
CA PRO A 202 -15.69 -12.78 -15.83
C PRO A 202 -15.86 -13.68 -17.06
N LYS A 203 -15.41 -14.92 -16.93
CA LYS A 203 -15.68 -15.92 -17.98
C LYS A 203 -17.19 -16.17 -18.04
N LYS A 204 -17.76 -16.09 -19.24
CA LYS A 204 -19.13 -16.52 -19.45
C LYS A 204 -19.22 -18.04 -19.25
N GLY A 205 -20.03 -18.47 -18.29
CA GLY A 205 -20.28 -19.87 -17.99
C GLY A 205 -21.77 -20.17 -18.03
N ILE A 206 -22.12 -21.43 -18.13
CA ILE A 206 -23.50 -21.89 -17.96
C ILE A 206 -23.74 -22.02 -16.46
N VAL A 207 -24.78 -21.38 -15.95
CA VAL A 207 -25.21 -21.52 -14.56
C VAL A 207 -26.59 -22.15 -14.48
N VAL A 208 -26.78 -23.00 -13.52
CA VAL A 208 -28.08 -23.63 -13.21
C VAL A 208 -28.39 -23.44 -11.73
N PRO A 209 -29.66 -23.35 -11.32
CA PRO A 209 -29.99 -23.39 -9.89
C PRO A 209 -29.40 -24.63 -9.23
N GLU A 210 -28.80 -24.49 -8.05
CA GLU A 210 -28.18 -25.61 -7.32
C GLU A 210 -29.14 -26.77 -7.10
N VAL A 211 -30.41 -26.45 -6.88
CA VAL A 211 -31.48 -27.45 -6.74
C VAL A 211 -31.71 -28.30 -7.99
N ALA A 212 -31.26 -27.90 -9.17
CA ALA A 212 -31.35 -28.67 -10.42
C ALA A 212 -30.28 -29.77 -10.52
N VAL A 213 -29.24 -29.69 -9.69
CA VAL A 213 -28.15 -30.65 -9.72
C VAL A 213 -28.41 -31.80 -8.78
N MET A 214 -28.33 -32.99 -9.31
CA MET A 214 -28.35 -34.23 -8.54
C MET A 214 -26.93 -34.73 -8.40
N GLN A 215 -26.47 -34.84 -7.18
CA GLN A 215 -25.13 -35.30 -6.86
C GLN A 215 -25.22 -36.68 -6.20
N ASN A 216 -24.64 -37.68 -6.85
CA ASN A 216 -24.37 -38.99 -6.28
C ASN A 216 -22.88 -39.07 -5.99
N ASP A 217 -22.46 -39.99 -5.16
CA ASP A 217 -21.06 -40.12 -4.65
C ASP A 217 -19.98 -40.08 -5.76
N GLU A 218 -20.32 -40.44 -6.98
CA GLU A 218 -19.36 -40.50 -8.09
C GLU A 218 -19.62 -39.54 -9.23
N VAL A 219 -20.87 -39.04 -9.44
CA VAL A 219 -21.23 -38.27 -10.65
C VAL A 219 -22.28 -37.20 -10.36
N SER A 220 -22.05 -36.03 -10.89
CA SER A 220 -23.03 -34.92 -10.89
C SER A 220 -23.87 -34.97 -12.17
N GLN A 221 -25.19 -34.92 -12.03
CA GLN A 221 -26.13 -35.07 -13.12
C GLN A 221 -27.22 -34.02 -13.08
N VAL A 222 -27.78 -33.69 -14.26
CA VAL A 222 -28.93 -32.82 -14.40
C VAL A 222 -29.95 -33.42 -15.40
N TYR A 223 -31.23 -33.18 -15.20
CA TYR A 223 -32.25 -33.52 -16.21
C TYR A 223 -32.38 -32.36 -17.20
N VAL A 224 -32.14 -32.65 -18.48
CA VAL A 224 -32.33 -31.72 -19.59
C VAL A 224 -33.60 -32.14 -20.35
N VAL A 225 -34.42 -31.19 -20.72
CA VAL A 225 -35.62 -31.44 -21.53
C VAL A 225 -35.27 -31.26 -23.00
N ASN A 226 -35.53 -32.29 -23.82
CA ASN A 226 -35.30 -32.23 -25.26
C ASN A 226 -36.48 -31.56 -25.98
N SER A 227 -36.43 -31.45 -27.34
CA SER A 227 -37.46 -30.88 -28.18
C SER A 227 -38.81 -31.60 -28.10
N ASP A 228 -38.81 -32.88 -27.71
CA ASP A 228 -40.02 -33.72 -27.63
C ASP A 228 -40.63 -33.74 -26.21
N ASN A 229 -40.21 -32.81 -25.35
CA ASN A 229 -40.60 -32.73 -23.93
C ASN A 229 -40.25 -34.00 -23.14
N VAL A 230 -39.15 -34.67 -23.48
CA VAL A 230 -38.64 -35.84 -22.77
C VAL A 230 -37.47 -35.44 -21.90
N ALA A 231 -37.46 -35.86 -20.64
CA ALA A 231 -36.37 -35.66 -19.72
C ALA A 231 -35.21 -36.61 -20.03
N VAL A 232 -34.01 -36.07 -20.22
CA VAL A 232 -32.81 -36.83 -20.46
C VAL A 232 -31.80 -36.55 -19.32
N LEU A 233 -31.36 -37.59 -18.64
CA LEU A 233 -30.34 -37.47 -17.61
C LEU A 233 -28.97 -37.29 -18.27
N ARG A 234 -28.25 -36.26 -17.85
CA ARG A 234 -26.95 -35.91 -18.44
C ARG A 234 -25.92 -35.70 -17.35
N ASN A 235 -24.75 -36.29 -17.51
CA ASN A 235 -23.61 -36.03 -16.64
C ASN A 235 -23.04 -34.64 -16.91
N VAL A 236 -22.72 -33.92 -15.85
CA VAL A 236 -22.13 -32.59 -15.90
C VAL A 236 -20.89 -32.50 -15.02
N THR A 237 -19.95 -31.67 -15.42
CA THR A 237 -18.83 -31.30 -14.56
C THR A 237 -19.16 -29.96 -13.92
N LEU A 238 -19.10 -29.91 -12.61
CA LEU A 238 -19.45 -28.72 -11.84
C LEU A 238 -18.19 -27.88 -11.60
N GLY A 239 -18.40 -26.58 -11.53
CA GLY A 239 -17.47 -25.59 -11.03
C GLY A 239 -17.90 -25.06 -9.67
N ASP A 240 -17.62 -23.79 -9.38
CA ASP A 240 -17.97 -23.15 -8.11
C ASP A 240 -19.47 -22.88 -8.01
N ALA A 241 -20.00 -22.95 -6.79
CA ALA A 241 -21.38 -22.55 -6.46
C ALA A 241 -21.38 -21.14 -5.83
N PHE A 242 -22.34 -20.31 -6.23
CA PHE A 242 -22.51 -18.97 -5.61
C PHE A 242 -23.98 -18.53 -5.68
N GLY A 243 -24.47 -17.93 -4.60
CA GLY A 243 -25.80 -17.33 -4.56
C GLY A 243 -26.95 -18.29 -4.90
N GLY A 244 -26.82 -19.60 -4.56
CA GLY A 244 -27.82 -20.64 -4.89
C GLY A 244 -27.78 -21.08 -6.36
N GLN A 245 -26.75 -20.71 -7.09
CA GLN A 245 -26.47 -21.14 -8.47
C GLN A 245 -25.19 -21.95 -8.55
N GLN A 246 -25.18 -22.95 -9.39
CA GLN A 246 -24.04 -23.83 -9.66
C GLN A 246 -23.49 -23.57 -11.06
N VAL A 247 -22.21 -23.32 -11.17
CA VAL A 247 -21.51 -23.23 -12.47
C VAL A 247 -21.37 -24.63 -13.06
N VAL A 248 -21.68 -24.77 -14.34
CA VAL A 248 -21.48 -25.99 -15.12
C VAL A 248 -20.35 -25.74 -16.12
N LEU A 249 -19.24 -26.46 -15.94
CA LEU A 249 -18.05 -26.36 -16.78
C LEU A 249 -18.20 -27.13 -18.10
N SER A 250 -18.91 -28.30 -18.05
CA SER A 250 -19.16 -29.14 -19.22
C SER A 250 -20.44 -29.96 -19.06
N GLY A 251 -20.99 -30.43 -20.18
CA GLY A 251 -22.18 -31.30 -20.20
C GLY A 251 -23.48 -30.57 -20.57
N LEU A 252 -23.52 -29.25 -20.56
CA LEU A 252 -24.69 -28.46 -20.99
C LEU A 252 -24.33 -27.50 -22.13
N LYS A 253 -25.36 -27.08 -22.87
CA LYS A 253 -25.27 -26.03 -23.86
C LYS A 253 -26.15 -24.85 -23.46
N ALA A 254 -25.75 -23.63 -23.84
CA ALA A 254 -26.53 -22.45 -23.57
C ALA A 254 -27.93 -22.55 -24.23
N GLY A 255 -28.98 -22.22 -23.48
CA GLY A 255 -30.36 -22.28 -23.94
C GLY A 255 -31.10 -23.62 -23.75
N GLU A 256 -30.43 -24.66 -23.25
CA GLU A 256 -31.10 -25.91 -22.87
C GLU A 256 -31.93 -25.70 -21.60
N LYS A 257 -33.12 -26.35 -21.59
CA LYS A 257 -34.04 -26.29 -20.44
C LYS A 257 -33.65 -27.37 -19.43
N VAL A 258 -33.41 -26.95 -18.19
CA VAL A 258 -33.03 -27.84 -17.07
C VAL A 258 -34.19 -27.94 -16.09
N ILE A 259 -34.48 -29.13 -15.57
CA ILE A 259 -35.54 -29.35 -14.59
C ILE A 259 -35.05 -28.93 -13.21
N VAL A 260 -35.73 -27.97 -12.59
CA VAL A 260 -35.39 -27.42 -11.27
C VAL A 260 -36.26 -27.96 -10.13
N SER A 261 -37.39 -28.62 -10.46
CA SER A 261 -38.27 -29.24 -9.46
C SER A 261 -38.94 -30.49 -10.00
N GLY A 262 -39.34 -31.41 -9.12
CA GLY A 262 -39.97 -32.67 -9.51
C GLY A 262 -38.99 -33.83 -9.73
N GLN A 263 -37.70 -33.61 -9.62
CA GLN A 263 -36.64 -34.65 -9.83
C GLN A 263 -36.72 -35.78 -8.80
N GLN A 264 -37.23 -35.50 -7.62
CA GLN A 264 -37.36 -36.49 -6.53
C GLN A 264 -38.62 -37.37 -6.69
N ASN A 265 -39.41 -37.15 -7.71
CA ASN A 265 -40.59 -37.98 -7.98
C ASN A 265 -40.12 -39.37 -8.43
N ARG A 266 -40.67 -40.44 -7.81
CA ARG A 266 -40.37 -41.82 -8.16
C ARG A 266 -40.59 -42.18 -9.63
N MET A 267 -41.41 -41.43 -10.35
CA MET A 267 -41.65 -41.59 -11.78
C MET A 267 -40.64 -40.88 -12.68
N MET A 268 -39.80 -40.01 -12.12
CA MET A 268 -38.81 -39.28 -12.90
C MET A 268 -37.63 -40.21 -13.22
N ARG A 269 -37.46 -40.48 -14.49
CA ARG A 269 -36.33 -41.27 -15.05
C ARG A 269 -36.01 -40.75 -16.45
N SER A 270 -34.83 -41.02 -16.91
CA SER A 270 -34.45 -40.72 -18.27
C SER A 270 -35.40 -41.37 -19.26
N GLY A 271 -35.98 -40.57 -20.19
CA GLY A 271 -36.99 -41.03 -21.11
C GLY A 271 -38.43 -40.69 -20.67
N ALA A 272 -38.67 -40.10 -19.50
CA ALA A 272 -40.00 -39.67 -19.06
C ALA A 272 -40.43 -38.42 -19.79
N THR A 273 -41.72 -38.42 -20.26
CA THR A 273 -42.35 -37.21 -20.84
C THR A 273 -42.71 -36.25 -19.70
N VAL A 274 -42.39 -34.98 -19.85
CA VAL A 274 -42.59 -33.94 -18.82
C VAL A 274 -43.46 -32.81 -19.34
N ASN A 275 -44.32 -32.27 -18.48
CA ASN A 275 -45.02 -31.02 -18.75
C ASN A 275 -44.18 -29.86 -18.20
N ILE A 276 -43.82 -28.94 -19.08
CA ILE A 276 -43.02 -27.79 -18.69
C ILE A 276 -43.92 -26.74 -18.06
N VAL A 277 -43.65 -26.43 -16.79
CA VAL A 277 -44.20 -25.26 -16.09
C VAL A 277 -43.02 -24.34 -15.83
N GLU A 278 -43.09 -23.13 -16.38
CA GLU A 278 -42.00 -22.17 -16.14
C GLU A 278 -41.95 -21.78 -14.65
N ALA A 279 -40.80 -21.93 -14.05
CA ALA A 279 -40.58 -21.47 -12.69
C ALA A 279 -40.65 -19.93 -12.68
N LYS A 280 -41.49 -19.40 -11.80
CA LYS A 280 -41.58 -17.96 -11.55
C LYS A 280 -40.39 -17.48 -10.74
#